data_ef967af676ecf54218fe267f6fd9878c
#
_entry.id   ef967af676ecf54218fe267f6fd9878c
#
_cell.length_a   1.000
_cell.length_b   1.000
_cell.length_c   1.000
_cell.angle_alpha   90.00
_cell.angle_beta   90.00
_cell.angle_gamma   90.00
#
_symmetry.space_group_name_H-M   'P 1'
#
loop_
_entity.id
_entity.type
_entity.pdbx_description
1 polymer ?
#
loop_
_entity_poly.entity_id
_entity_poly.type
_entity_poly.pdbx_seq_one_letter_code
_entity_poly.pdbx_strand_id
1 'polypeptide(L)'
;MTLTRVDHVMICVPELAPAAETYRRLGFEVHPGGVHPDAGTENAIAFFEADYLELLAIRRGEEPRASAGLVDYLRRGPGLRYIAVQSDDLAADVAAMRARGVDVGEPTDGSRRTPAGQELRWRSARLGDREALPLFFIEHLTPLAERRGTVPRAGQHPNGVLRPERVYLAVSDVGKAAESCARVLGRPVPGVQRGAVIKADMAVFDLGPTGLAVAEPVESGPAAEALSARGPGPFQVLFRTRSMEAAVRWLESHGVPPPARGVRNTGEQAMLVSPREACGVFIGFVGTA
;
A
#
# COMPACT_ATOMS: atom_id res chain seq x y z
N MET A 1 -8.98 -3.94 20.60
CA MET A 1 -8.65 -4.06 19.17
C MET A 1 -7.17 -4.31 19.02
N THR A 2 -6.85 -5.24 18.18
CA THR A 2 -5.49 -5.72 17.94
C THR A 2 -4.97 -5.32 16.54
N LEU A 3 -5.64 -4.34 15.89
CA LEU A 3 -5.13 -3.72 14.67
C LEU A 3 -3.86 -2.94 14.99
N THR A 4 -2.72 -3.46 14.55
CA THR A 4 -1.42 -3.03 15.05
C THR A 4 -0.70 -2.11 14.07
N ARG A 5 -0.77 -2.39 12.76
CA ARG A 5 0.00 -1.65 11.75
C ARG A 5 -0.53 -1.89 10.34
N VAL A 6 -0.06 -1.10 9.40
CA VAL A 6 -0.12 -1.48 7.99
C VAL A 6 0.82 -2.68 7.79
N ASP A 7 0.29 -3.77 7.27
CA ASP A 7 1.06 -4.98 6.94
C ASP A 7 1.70 -4.86 5.56
N HIS A 8 0.89 -4.50 4.57
CA HIS A 8 1.39 -4.25 3.22
C HIS A 8 0.46 -3.36 2.40
N VAL A 9 1.02 -2.83 1.32
CA VAL A 9 0.28 -2.12 0.29
C VAL A 9 0.31 -2.93 -1.00
N MET A 10 -0.84 -3.04 -1.67
CA MET A 10 -1.00 -3.89 -2.84
C MET A 10 -1.15 -3.04 -4.10
N ILE A 11 -0.20 -3.15 -5.00
CA ILE A 11 -0.20 -2.52 -6.32
C ILE A 11 -0.57 -3.58 -7.35
N CYS A 12 -1.74 -3.41 -7.96
CA CYS A 12 -2.21 -4.31 -9.00
C CYS A 12 -1.63 -3.89 -10.36
N VAL A 13 -1.08 -4.86 -11.08
CA VAL A 13 -0.39 -4.65 -12.35
C VAL A 13 -0.85 -5.66 -13.40
N PRO A 14 -0.86 -5.31 -14.70
CA PRO A 14 -1.24 -6.24 -15.76
C PRO A 14 -0.25 -7.41 -15.89
N GLU A 15 1.05 -7.12 -15.79
CA GLU A 15 2.13 -8.09 -15.93
C GLU A 15 3.16 -7.93 -14.81
N LEU A 16 3.47 -9.04 -14.13
CA LEU A 16 4.30 -9.01 -12.93
C LEU A 16 5.77 -8.70 -13.23
N ALA A 17 6.35 -9.32 -14.26
CA ALA A 17 7.78 -9.18 -14.55
C ALA A 17 8.19 -7.75 -14.95
N PRO A 18 7.51 -7.06 -15.87
CA PRO A 18 7.79 -5.65 -16.18
C PRO A 18 7.59 -4.72 -14.97
N ALA A 19 6.57 -4.98 -14.16
CA ALA A 19 6.32 -4.19 -12.96
C ALA A 19 7.43 -4.37 -11.91
N ALA A 20 7.89 -5.60 -11.70
CA ALA A 20 9.01 -5.87 -10.81
C ALA A 20 10.29 -5.18 -11.26
N GLU A 21 10.57 -5.15 -12.58
CA GLU A 21 11.71 -4.43 -13.13
C GLU A 21 11.58 -2.91 -12.94
N THR A 22 10.37 -2.37 -13.15
CA THR A 22 10.08 -0.96 -12.85
C THR A 22 10.43 -0.60 -11.41
N TYR A 23 10.01 -1.43 -10.43
CA TYR A 23 10.30 -1.16 -9.03
C TYR A 23 11.77 -1.40 -8.65
N ARG A 24 12.48 -2.33 -9.32
CA ARG A 24 13.95 -2.47 -9.18
C ARG A 24 14.68 -1.24 -9.72
N ARG A 25 14.25 -0.69 -10.84
CA ARG A 25 14.76 0.57 -11.39
C ARG A 25 14.56 1.75 -10.41
N LEU A 26 13.45 1.75 -9.66
CA LEU A 26 13.22 2.71 -8.57
C LEU A 26 14.08 2.44 -7.32
N GLY A 27 14.83 1.33 -7.29
CA GLY A 27 15.74 0.97 -6.21
C GLY A 27 15.10 0.15 -5.09
N PHE A 28 13.98 -0.50 -5.35
CA PHE A 28 13.42 -1.48 -4.42
C PHE A 28 13.99 -2.86 -4.71
N GLU A 29 14.41 -3.58 -3.67
CA GLU A 29 14.80 -4.99 -3.79
C GLU A 29 13.53 -5.84 -3.91
N VAL A 30 13.16 -6.21 -5.14
CA VAL A 30 11.92 -6.91 -5.47
C VAL A 30 12.21 -8.37 -5.82
N HIS A 31 11.54 -9.28 -5.14
CA HIS A 31 11.69 -10.72 -5.33
C HIS A 31 10.36 -11.38 -5.73
N PRO A 32 10.41 -12.53 -6.42
CA PRO A 32 9.22 -13.35 -6.61
C PRO A 32 8.64 -13.76 -5.26
N GLY A 33 7.36 -13.46 -5.05
CA GLY A 33 6.64 -13.84 -3.82
C GLY A 33 6.04 -15.23 -3.90
N GLY A 34 5.35 -15.52 -5.00
CA GLY A 34 4.73 -16.80 -5.24
C GLY A 34 3.38 -16.72 -5.93
N VAL A 35 2.62 -17.80 -5.83
CA VAL A 35 1.29 -17.92 -6.45
C VAL A 35 0.21 -18.10 -5.38
N HIS A 36 -0.96 -17.54 -5.65
CA HIS A 36 -2.18 -17.72 -4.86
C HIS A 36 -3.10 -18.68 -5.64
N PRO A 37 -3.08 -19.98 -5.32
CA PRO A 37 -3.75 -20.99 -6.14
C PRO A 37 -5.26 -20.75 -6.26
N ASP A 38 -5.89 -20.33 -5.18
CA ASP A 38 -7.34 -20.15 -5.11
C ASP A 38 -7.81 -18.85 -5.75
N ALA A 39 -6.93 -17.84 -5.87
CA ALA A 39 -7.25 -16.53 -6.42
C ALA A 39 -6.78 -16.34 -7.87
N GLY A 40 -6.05 -17.30 -8.45
CA GLY A 40 -5.50 -17.19 -9.81
C GLY A 40 -4.53 -16.03 -9.99
N THR A 41 -3.83 -15.64 -8.92
CA THR A 41 -2.90 -14.50 -8.93
C THR A 41 -1.49 -14.93 -8.54
N GLU A 42 -0.53 -14.10 -8.91
CA GLU A 42 0.87 -14.22 -8.53
C GLU A 42 1.40 -12.87 -8.06
N ASN A 43 2.44 -12.88 -7.23
CA ASN A 43 2.99 -11.64 -6.69
C ASN A 43 4.52 -11.59 -6.70
N ALA A 44 5.01 -10.34 -6.62
CA ALA A 44 6.39 -10.01 -6.29
C ALA A 44 6.40 -9.04 -5.11
N ILE A 45 7.41 -9.14 -4.25
CA ILE A 45 7.44 -8.51 -2.94
C ILE A 45 8.72 -7.73 -2.75
N ALA A 46 8.59 -6.48 -2.26
CA ALA A 46 9.69 -5.71 -1.68
C ALA A 46 9.47 -5.64 -0.16
N PHE A 47 10.23 -6.42 0.60
CA PHE A 47 10.11 -6.53 2.05
C PHE A 47 10.88 -5.42 2.76
N PHE A 48 10.25 -4.76 3.73
CA PHE A 48 10.89 -3.87 4.69
C PHE A 48 11.15 -4.60 6.02
N GLU A 49 11.23 -3.90 7.12
CA GLU A 49 11.51 -4.54 8.41
C GLU A 49 10.39 -5.50 8.84
N ALA A 50 9.16 -5.05 8.76
CA ALA A 50 8.01 -5.80 9.24
C ALA A 50 6.82 -5.79 8.27
N ASP A 51 6.85 -4.93 7.26
CA ASP A 51 5.85 -4.72 6.23
C ASP A 51 6.44 -4.92 4.83
N TYR A 52 5.62 -4.84 3.81
CA TYR A 52 6.08 -5.00 2.43
C TYR A 52 5.20 -4.26 1.41
N LEU A 53 5.79 -4.01 0.26
CA LEU A 53 5.08 -3.63 -0.94
C LEU A 53 4.85 -4.89 -1.76
N GLU A 54 3.62 -5.11 -2.18
CA GLU A 54 3.21 -6.23 -3.02
C GLU A 54 2.84 -5.74 -4.41
N LEU A 55 3.48 -6.29 -5.42
CA LEU A 55 3.04 -6.22 -6.80
C LEU A 55 2.20 -7.46 -7.09
N LEU A 56 0.94 -7.29 -7.47
CA LEU A 56 0.00 -8.37 -7.70
C LEU A 56 -0.47 -8.36 -9.16
N ALA A 57 -0.39 -9.50 -9.82
CA ALA A 57 -0.93 -9.70 -11.15
C ALA A 57 -1.86 -10.91 -11.21
N ILE A 58 -2.79 -10.90 -12.18
CA ILE A 58 -3.52 -12.10 -12.55
C ILE A 58 -2.57 -13.01 -13.31
N ARG A 59 -2.47 -14.26 -12.89
CA ARG A 59 -1.63 -15.25 -13.55
C ARG A 59 -2.20 -15.59 -14.92
N ARG A 60 -1.35 -15.65 -15.90
CA ARG A 60 -1.76 -15.96 -17.28
C ARG A 60 -2.50 -17.31 -17.37
N GLY A 61 -3.70 -17.26 -17.95
CA GLY A 61 -4.58 -18.43 -18.05
C GLY A 61 -5.44 -18.70 -16.82
N GLU A 62 -5.32 -17.89 -15.77
CA GLU A 62 -6.10 -18.03 -14.53
C GLU A 62 -7.13 -16.90 -14.36
N GLU A 63 -7.40 -16.12 -15.42
CA GLU A 63 -8.34 -15.00 -15.38
C GLU A 63 -9.73 -15.39 -14.86
N PRO A 64 -10.27 -16.59 -15.16
CA PRO A 64 -11.57 -17.02 -14.62
C PRO A 64 -11.60 -17.21 -13.10
N ARG A 65 -10.43 -17.41 -12.47
CA ARG A 65 -10.30 -17.53 -11.00
C ARG A 65 -10.12 -16.19 -10.32
N ALA A 66 -9.66 -15.19 -11.05
CA ALA A 66 -9.49 -13.85 -10.49
C ALA A 66 -10.85 -13.22 -10.17
N SER A 67 -10.91 -12.45 -9.09
CA SER A 67 -12.13 -11.72 -8.75
C SER A 67 -12.51 -10.72 -9.85
N ALA A 68 -13.79 -10.61 -10.17
CA ALA A 68 -14.29 -9.63 -11.16
C ALA A 68 -13.81 -8.21 -10.83
N GLY A 69 -13.81 -7.83 -9.56
CA GLY A 69 -13.31 -6.53 -9.13
C GLY A 69 -11.81 -6.31 -9.38
N LEU A 70 -10.97 -7.34 -9.42
CA LEU A 70 -9.57 -7.20 -9.82
C LEU A 70 -9.44 -7.03 -11.33
N VAL A 71 -10.18 -7.81 -12.11
CA VAL A 71 -10.22 -7.70 -13.57
C VAL A 71 -10.67 -6.29 -13.97
N ASP A 72 -11.77 -5.79 -13.40
CA ASP A 72 -12.29 -4.45 -13.70
C ASP A 72 -11.35 -3.34 -13.27
N TYR A 73 -10.63 -3.53 -12.16
CA TYR A 73 -9.60 -2.59 -11.73
C TYR A 73 -8.48 -2.47 -12.77
N LEU A 74 -7.96 -3.61 -13.23
CA LEU A 74 -6.84 -3.67 -14.18
C LEU A 74 -7.21 -3.16 -15.58
N ARG A 75 -8.49 -3.24 -15.98
CA ARG A 75 -8.97 -2.61 -17.23
C ARG A 75 -8.75 -1.09 -17.25
N ARG A 76 -8.70 -0.44 -16.08
CA ARG A 76 -8.39 0.98 -15.93
C ARG A 76 -6.90 1.27 -15.79
N GLY A 77 -6.05 0.24 -15.96
CA GLY A 77 -4.59 0.29 -15.83
C GLY A 77 -4.07 -0.09 -14.43
N PRO A 78 -2.73 -0.14 -14.28
CA PRO A 78 -2.10 -0.47 -13.01
C PRO A 78 -2.30 0.59 -11.94
N GLY A 79 -2.15 0.23 -10.65
CA GLY A 79 -2.22 1.19 -9.56
C GLY A 79 -2.33 0.57 -8.18
N LEU A 80 -2.25 1.42 -7.17
CA LEU A 80 -2.43 1.06 -5.76
C LEU A 80 -3.91 0.76 -5.52
N ARG A 81 -4.21 -0.45 -5.02
CA ARG A 81 -5.60 -0.90 -4.89
C ARG A 81 -6.03 -1.11 -3.45
N TYR A 82 -5.24 -1.82 -2.66
CA TYR A 82 -5.59 -2.19 -1.29
C TYR A 82 -4.46 -1.92 -0.32
N ILE A 83 -4.85 -1.74 0.93
CA ILE A 83 -3.98 -1.60 2.09
C ILE A 83 -4.38 -2.69 3.06
N ALA A 84 -3.48 -3.59 3.40
CA ALA A 84 -3.68 -4.60 4.41
C ALA A 84 -3.31 -4.03 5.79
N VAL A 85 -4.19 -4.22 6.76
CA VAL A 85 -3.96 -3.86 8.16
C VAL A 85 -3.82 -5.15 8.97
N GLN A 86 -2.71 -5.29 9.68
CA GLN A 86 -2.45 -6.46 10.50
C GLN A 86 -3.33 -6.46 11.74
N SER A 87 -3.89 -7.63 12.01
CA SER A 87 -4.59 -7.98 13.25
C SER A 87 -3.83 -9.12 13.95
N ASP A 88 -3.78 -9.08 15.27
CA ASP A 88 -3.23 -10.17 16.09
C ASP A 88 -4.34 -11.12 16.57
N ASP A 89 -5.62 -10.74 16.41
CA ASP A 89 -6.83 -11.55 16.64
C ASP A 89 -7.93 -11.05 15.70
N LEU A 90 -7.93 -11.57 14.49
CA LEU A 90 -8.84 -11.12 13.44
C LEU A 90 -10.31 -11.37 13.77
N ALA A 91 -10.62 -12.46 14.45
CA ALA A 91 -12.00 -12.78 14.83
C ALA A 91 -12.55 -11.75 15.85
N ALA A 92 -11.76 -11.41 16.86
CA ALA A 92 -12.13 -10.39 17.84
C ALA A 92 -12.25 -9.00 17.19
N ASP A 93 -11.35 -8.64 16.27
CA ASP A 93 -11.40 -7.36 15.58
C ASP A 93 -12.62 -7.24 14.65
N VAL A 94 -12.97 -8.31 13.92
CA VAL A 94 -14.20 -8.37 13.09
C VAL A 94 -15.45 -8.21 13.96
N ALA A 95 -15.53 -8.91 15.10
CA ALA A 95 -16.64 -8.75 16.02
C ALA A 95 -16.75 -7.30 16.55
N ALA A 96 -15.62 -6.70 16.92
CA ALA A 96 -15.58 -5.30 17.37
C ALA A 96 -15.94 -4.30 16.26
N MET A 97 -15.55 -4.52 15.02
CA MET A 97 -15.97 -3.72 13.86
C MET A 97 -17.48 -3.79 13.66
N ARG A 98 -18.05 -4.99 13.67
CA ARG A 98 -19.51 -5.20 13.54
C ARG A 98 -20.30 -4.53 14.67
N ALA A 99 -19.79 -4.58 15.90
CA ALA A 99 -20.40 -3.87 17.03
C ALA A 99 -20.45 -2.34 16.84
N ARG A 100 -19.54 -1.77 16.00
CA ARG A 100 -19.57 -0.36 15.58
C ARG A 100 -20.38 -0.11 14.30
N GLY A 101 -21.11 -1.12 13.80
CA GLY A 101 -21.90 -1.03 12.58
C GLY A 101 -21.09 -1.06 11.28
N VAL A 102 -19.84 -1.52 11.33
CA VAL A 102 -19.01 -1.70 10.13
C VAL A 102 -19.47 -2.94 9.37
N ASP A 103 -19.63 -2.78 8.06
CA ASP A 103 -19.89 -3.90 7.15
C ASP A 103 -18.56 -4.61 6.85
N VAL A 104 -18.35 -5.75 7.47
CA VAL A 104 -17.12 -6.56 7.31
C VAL A 104 -17.48 -8.04 7.24
N GLY A 105 -16.84 -8.73 6.28
CA GLY A 105 -17.01 -10.17 6.06
C GLY A 105 -16.42 -11.01 7.19
N GLU A 106 -16.73 -12.31 7.15
CA GLU A 106 -16.08 -13.29 8.03
C GLU A 106 -14.61 -13.47 7.65
N PRO A 107 -13.73 -13.79 8.62
CA PRO A 107 -12.37 -14.22 8.33
C PRO A 107 -12.38 -15.46 7.44
N THR A 108 -11.60 -15.39 6.35
CA THR A 108 -11.39 -16.49 5.41
C THR A 108 -9.92 -16.87 5.35
N ASP A 109 -9.64 -18.17 5.25
CA ASP A 109 -8.29 -18.67 5.09
C ASP A 109 -7.73 -18.29 3.71
N GLY A 110 -6.46 -17.99 3.67
CA GLY A 110 -5.72 -17.72 2.45
C GLY A 110 -4.34 -18.34 2.51
N SER A 111 -3.80 -18.65 1.34
CA SER A 111 -2.43 -19.15 1.23
C SER A 111 -1.75 -18.67 -0.03
N ARG A 112 -0.42 -18.71 -0.02
CA ARG A 112 0.41 -18.64 -1.23
C ARG A 112 1.52 -19.64 -1.17
N ARG A 113 1.93 -20.12 -2.33
CA ARG A 113 3.09 -21.01 -2.46
C ARG A 113 4.29 -20.23 -2.99
N THR A 114 5.37 -20.22 -2.22
CA THR A 114 6.62 -19.58 -2.62
C THR A 114 7.27 -20.30 -3.81
N PRO A 115 8.24 -19.69 -4.53
CA PRO A 115 9.00 -20.38 -5.57
C PRO A 115 9.73 -21.64 -5.08
N ALA A 116 10.08 -21.71 -3.79
CA ALA A 116 10.69 -22.87 -3.17
C ALA A 116 9.68 -23.97 -2.78
N GLY A 117 8.38 -23.75 -3.05
CA GLY A 117 7.30 -24.70 -2.73
C GLY A 117 6.76 -24.60 -1.31
N GLN A 118 7.27 -23.72 -0.46
CA GLN A 118 6.76 -23.52 0.89
C GLN A 118 5.38 -22.86 0.85
N GLU A 119 4.43 -23.35 1.64
CA GLU A 119 3.12 -22.74 1.82
C GLU A 119 3.17 -21.71 2.97
N LEU A 120 2.73 -20.49 2.69
CA LEU A 120 2.54 -19.43 3.67
C LEU A 120 1.05 -19.19 3.84
N ARG A 121 0.57 -19.11 5.09
CA ARG A 121 -0.85 -19.09 5.42
C ARG A 121 -1.25 -17.87 6.26
N TRP A 122 -2.46 -17.39 6.04
CA TRP A 122 -3.07 -16.29 6.78
C TRP A 122 -4.59 -16.45 6.83
N ARG A 123 -5.24 -15.61 7.63
CA ARG A 123 -6.66 -15.30 7.52
C ARG A 123 -6.84 -13.87 7.09
N SER A 124 -7.90 -13.57 6.36
CA SER A 124 -8.23 -12.20 5.97
C SER A 124 -9.73 -11.92 6.05
N ALA A 125 -10.07 -10.68 6.37
CA ALA A 125 -11.44 -10.18 6.34
C ALA A 125 -11.50 -8.91 5.49
N ARG A 126 -12.50 -8.81 4.61
CA ARG A 126 -12.70 -7.66 3.72
C ARG A 126 -13.88 -6.83 4.19
N LEU A 127 -13.76 -5.53 4.00
CA LEU A 127 -14.89 -4.63 4.15
C LEU A 127 -15.94 -4.92 3.07
N GLY A 128 -17.21 -4.79 3.42
CA GLY A 128 -18.31 -4.83 2.48
C GLY A 128 -18.41 -3.56 1.64
N ASP A 129 -19.22 -3.59 0.60
CA ASP A 129 -19.33 -2.52 -0.41
C ASP A 129 -19.78 -1.17 0.18
N ARG A 130 -20.48 -1.20 1.32
CA ARG A 130 -20.94 0.03 2.00
C ARG A 130 -19.83 0.87 2.61
N GLU A 131 -18.67 0.29 2.87
CA GLU A 131 -17.58 0.99 3.57
C GLU A 131 -16.71 1.86 2.67
N ALA A 132 -16.72 1.61 1.36
CA ALA A 132 -15.99 2.39 0.34
C ALA A 132 -14.50 2.69 0.66
N LEU A 133 -13.90 1.91 1.58
CA LEU A 133 -12.49 2.03 1.96
C LEU A 133 -11.68 0.88 1.36
N PRO A 134 -10.49 1.16 0.81
CA PRO A 134 -9.65 0.16 0.18
C PRO A 134 -8.82 -0.63 1.21
N LEU A 135 -9.42 -0.98 2.34
CA LEU A 135 -8.79 -1.69 3.43
C LEU A 135 -9.27 -3.15 3.49
N PHE A 136 -8.37 -4.02 3.89
CA PHE A 136 -8.70 -5.34 4.39
C PHE A 136 -7.81 -5.69 5.58
N PHE A 137 -8.20 -6.68 6.35
CA PHE A 137 -7.54 -7.07 7.58
C PHE A 137 -6.92 -8.44 7.42
N ILE A 138 -5.72 -8.62 7.98
CA ILE A 138 -4.95 -9.85 7.83
C ILE A 138 -4.35 -10.30 9.16
N GLU A 139 -4.50 -11.58 9.46
CA GLU A 139 -3.83 -12.29 10.55
C GLU A 139 -2.94 -13.36 9.95
N HIS A 140 -1.62 -13.22 10.12
CA HIS A 140 -0.69 -14.21 9.60
C HIS A 140 -0.61 -15.42 10.49
N LEU A 141 -0.82 -16.61 9.92
CA LEU A 141 -0.61 -17.90 10.58
C LEU A 141 0.84 -18.38 10.44
N THR A 142 1.53 -17.93 9.37
CA THR A 142 2.97 -18.18 9.20
C THR A 142 3.77 -17.04 9.82
N PRO A 143 4.72 -17.32 10.73
CA PRO A 143 5.52 -16.31 11.43
C PRO A 143 6.30 -15.38 10.48
N LEU A 144 6.51 -14.11 10.89
CA LEU A 144 7.22 -13.12 10.08
C LEU A 144 8.63 -13.58 9.70
N ALA A 145 9.35 -14.22 10.60
CA ALA A 145 10.71 -14.72 10.33
C ALA A 145 10.73 -15.73 9.18
N GLU A 146 9.75 -16.64 9.13
CA GLU A 146 9.62 -17.61 8.05
C GLU A 146 9.23 -16.91 6.74
N ARG A 147 8.26 -15.99 6.78
CA ARG A 147 7.84 -15.22 5.60
C ARG A 147 8.97 -14.39 4.99
N ARG A 148 9.80 -13.75 5.82
CA ARG A 148 10.99 -13.00 5.40
C ARG A 148 12.10 -13.90 4.89
N GLY A 149 12.29 -15.06 5.51
CA GLY A 149 13.28 -16.06 5.09
C GLY A 149 13.11 -16.55 3.66
N THR A 150 11.92 -16.36 3.06
CA THR A 150 11.67 -16.67 1.64
C THR A 150 12.24 -15.62 0.68
N VAL A 151 12.67 -14.46 1.16
CA VAL A 151 13.11 -13.32 0.36
C VAL A 151 14.56 -12.97 0.71
N PRO A 152 15.51 -13.21 -0.21
CA PRO A 152 16.89 -12.78 -0.02
C PRO A 152 16.97 -11.27 0.18
N ARG A 153 17.90 -10.81 1.04
CA ARG A 153 18.11 -9.38 1.32
C ARG A 153 16.87 -8.58 1.72
N ALA A 154 15.89 -9.22 2.35
CA ALA A 154 14.69 -8.53 2.82
C ALA A 154 15.04 -7.25 3.60
N GLY A 155 14.51 -6.10 3.17
CA GLY A 155 14.79 -4.78 3.76
C GLY A 155 16.10 -4.12 3.36
N GLN A 156 16.81 -4.64 2.35
CA GLN A 156 18.04 -4.05 1.81
C GLN A 156 17.77 -3.41 0.45
N HIS A 157 17.31 -2.16 0.46
CA HIS A 157 16.95 -1.44 -0.76
C HIS A 157 18.09 -0.55 -1.24
N PRO A 158 18.54 -0.68 -2.50
CA PRO A 158 19.62 0.14 -3.08
C PRO A 158 19.39 1.65 -2.98
N ASN A 159 18.13 2.11 -3.06
CA ASN A 159 17.77 3.52 -2.90
C ASN A 159 17.79 4.01 -1.44
N GLY A 160 18.19 3.17 -0.49
CA GLY A 160 18.27 3.50 0.93
C GLY A 160 16.94 3.59 1.67
N VAL A 161 15.83 3.15 1.06
CA VAL A 161 14.51 3.09 1.71
C VAL A 161 14.56 2.16 2.92
N LEU A 162 13.93 2.59 4.00
CA LEU A 162 13.87 1.86 5.27
C LEU A 162 12.49 1.21 5.48
N ARG A 163 11.42 1.96 5.22
CA ARG A 163 10.03 1.52 5.46
C ARG A 163 9.02 2.44 4.77
N PRO A 164 7.79 2.00 4.59
CA PRO A 164 6.68 2.93 4.35
C PRO A 164 6.52 3.88 5.54
N GLU A 165 6.33 5.14 5.24
CA GLU A 165 6.07 6.19 6.23
C GLU A 165 4.59 6.55 6.28
N ARG A 166 3.95 6.57 5.09
CA ARG A 166 2.53 6.92 4.97
C ARG A 166 1.94 6.41 3.66
N VAL A 167 0.69 5.98 3.73
CA VAL A 167 -0.14 5.68 2.56
C VAL A 167 -1.24 6.72 2.48
N TYR A 168 -1.51 7.23 1.27
CA TYR A 168 -2.51 8.28 1.05
C TYR A 168 -3.67 7.77 0.21
N LEU A 169 -4.88 8.11 0.66
CA LEU A 169 -6.13 7.93 -0.07
C LEU A 169 -6.65 9.28 -0.53
N ALA A 170 -6.88 9.45 -1.82
CA ALA A 170 -7.60 10.60 -2.35
C ALA A 170 -9.10 10.44 -2.03
N VAL A 171 -9.72 11.48 -1.50
CA VAL A 171 -11.13 11.50 -1.13
C VAL A 171 -11.77 12.84 -1.55
N SER A 172 -13.09 12.87 -1.71
CA SER A 172 -13.83 14.09 -2.02
C SER A 172 -14.32 14.85 -0.81
N ASP A 173 -14.18 14.28 0.40
CA ASP A 173 -14.61 14.88 1.68
C ASP A 173 -13.77 14.24 2.79
N VAL A 174 -12.80 15.00 3.29
CA VAL A 174 -11.86 14.52 4.30
C VAL A 174 -12.53 14.22 5.63
N GLY A 175 -13.57 14.98 5.99
CA GLY A 175 -14.31 14.79 7.24
C GLY A 175 -15.04 13.45 7.26
N LYS A 176 -15.87 13.21 6.25
CA LYS A 176 -16.61 11.92 6.12
C LYS A 176 -15.68 10.72 6.00
N ALA A 177 -14.59 10.85 5.24
CA ALA A 177 -13.62 9.77 5.09
C ALA A 177 -12.89 9.49 6.42
N ALA A 178 -12.54 10.52 7.18
CA ALA A 178 -11.93 10.38 8.50
C ALA A 178 -12.88 9.71 9.50
N GLU A 179 -14.17 10.08 9.52
CA GLU A 179 -15.19 9.41 10.35
C GLU A 179 -15.34 7.93 9.99
N SER A 180 -15.39 7.61 8.69
CA SER A 180 -15.45 6.20 8.23
C SER A 180 -14.21 5.42 8.63
N CYS A 181 -13.02 5.97 8.43
CA CYS A 181 -11.77 5.33 8.87
C CYS A 181 -11.73 5.16 10.40
N ALA A 182 -12.14 6.16 11.17
CA ALA A 182 -12.18 6.11 12.62
C ALA A 182 -13.10 4.99 13.13
N ARG A 183 -14.29 4.85 12.53
CA ARG A 183 -15.26 3.80 12.85
C ARG A 183 -14.71 2.41 12.52
N VAL A 184 -14.11 2.24 11.32
CA VAL A 184 -13.52 0.98 10.88
C VAL A 184 -12.32 0.61 11.76
N LEU A 185 -11.39 1.52 11.98
CA LEU A 185 -10.16 1.27 12.73
C LEU A 185 -10.38 1.28 14.27
N GLY A 186 -11.53 1.73 14.75
CA GLY A 186 -11.81 1.91 16.18
C GLY A 186 -10.88 2.90 16.84
N ARG A 187 -10.57 3.99 16.15
CA ARG A 187 -9.68 5.07 16.58
C ARG A 187 -10.44 6.39 16.64
N PRO A 188 -10.00 7.36 17.45
CA PRO A 188 -10.57 8.70 17.39
C PRO A 188 -10.32 9.33 16.01
N VAL A 189 -11.22 10.25 15.62
CA VAL A 189 -11.05 11.04 14.40
C VAL A 189 -9.88 12.01 14.59
N PRO A 190 -8.84 11.97 13.75
CA PRO A 190 -7.73 12.91 13.86
C PRO A 190 -8.11 14.32 13.41
N GLY A 191 -7.39 15.32 13.89
CA GLY A 191 -7.51 16.68 13.36
C GLY A 191 -7.07 16.77 11.90
N VAL A 192 -7.74 17.61 11.14
CA VAL A 192 -7.38 17.90 9.74
C VAL A 192 -6.20 18.86 9.70
N GLN A 193 -5.23 18.56 8.84
CA GLN A 193 -4.05 19.37 8.60
C GLN A 193 -3.75 19.52 7.11
N ARG A 194 -3.08 20.63 6.73
CA ARG A 194 -2.66 20.82 5.34
C ARG A 194 -1.46 19.94 5.00
N GLY A 195 -1.52 19.22 3.87
CA GLY A 195 -0.39 18.51 3.26
C GLY A 195 0.21 19.33 2.12
N ALA A 196 1.31 20.04 2.38
CA ALA A 196 1.89 20.98 1.43
C ALA A 196 2.34 20.31 0.11
N VAL A 197 2.96 19.12 0.17
CA VAL A 197 3.47 18.41 -1.01
C VAL A 197 2.36 17.81 -1.86
N ILE A 198 1.33 17.25 -1.22
CA ILE A 198 0.20 16.60 -1.92
C ILE A 198 -0.93 17.57 -2.28
N LYS A 199 -0.84 18.83 -1.84
CA LYS A 199 -1.82 19.90 -2.09
C LYS A 199 -3.23 19.54 -1.63
N ALA A 200 -3.36 18.99 -0.40
CA ALA A 200 -4.60 18.47 0.14
C ALA A 200 -4.76 18.78 1.64
N ASP A 201 -5.99 18.89 2.11
CA ASP A 201 -6.32 18.75 3.52
C ASP A 201 -6.39 17.27 3.86
N MET A 202 -5.80 16.86 4.98
CA MET A 202 -5.68 15.45 5.32
C MET A 202 -5.90 15.17 6.80
N ALA A 203 -6.51 14.03 7.10
CA ALA A 203 -6.56 13.43 8.43
C ALA A 203 -5.68 12.15 8.43
N VAL A 204 -4.83 12.02 9.44
CA VAL A 204 -3.82 10.94 9.50
C VAL A 204 -4.07 10.05 10.69
N PHE A 205 -4.22 8.76 10.42
CA PHE A 205 -4.32 7.70 11.42
C PHE A 205 -2.98 7.01 11.57
N ASP A 206 -2.49 6.89 12.80
CA ASP A 206 -1.28 6.14 13.09
C ASP A 206 -1.62 4.65 13.17
N LEU A 207 -1.00 3.85 12.30
CA LEU A 207 -1.07 2.39 12.27
C LEU A 207 0.34 1.81 12.39
N GLY A 208 0.87 1.79 13.61
CA GLY A 208 2.26 1.42 13.88
C GLY A 208 3.24 2.45 13.27
N PRO A 209 4.29 2.00 12.57
CA PRO A 209 5.26 2.90 11.97
C PRO A 209 4.77 3.60 10.70
N THR A 210 3.62 3.17 10.16
CA THR A 210 3.06 3.67 8.89
C THR A 210 1.74 4.39 9.15
N GLY A 211 1.64 5.66 8.73
CA GLY A 211 0.40 6.42 8.80
C GLY A 211 -0.53 6.12 7.61
N LEU A 212 -1.84 6.10 7.85
CA LEU A 212 -2.88 6.11 6.82
C LEU A 212 -3.49 7.51 6.75
N ALA A 213 -3.40 8.17 5.61
CA ALA A 213 -3.95 9.51 5.41
C ALA A 213 -5.12 9.49 4.42
N VAL A 214 -6.26 10.03 4.80
CA VAL A 214 -7.30 10.45 3.86
C VAL A 214 -7.06 11.90 3.48
N ALA A 215 -7.07 12.22 2.18
CA ALA A 215 -6.61 13.49 1.64
C ALA A 215 -7.60 14.05 0.62
N GLU A 216 -8.19 15.21 0.93
CA GLU A 216 -9.07 15.97 0.05
C GLU A 216 -8.28 17.06 -0.68
N PRO A 217 -8.25 17.06 -2.02
CA PRO A 217 -7.56 18.08 -2.78
C PRO A 217 -8.10 19.47 -2.52
N VAL A 218 -7.23 20.44 -2.39
CA VAL A 218 -7.61 21.87 -2.22
C VAL A 218 -7.10 22.75 -3.34
N GLU A 219 -6.17 22.24 -4.13
CA GLU A 219 -5.60 22.87 -5.33
C GLU A 219 -5.07 21.80 -6.28
N SER A 220 -4.66 22.19 -7.48
CA SER A 220 -4.03 21.28 -8.44
C SER A 220 -2.76 20.67 -7.86
N GLY A 221 -2.64 19.33 -7.93
CA GLY A 221 -1.52 18.58 -7.39
C GLY A 221 -1.78 17.09 -7.35
N PRO A 222 -0.90 16.30 -6.72
CA PRO A 222 -0.96 14.84 -6.74
C PRO A 222 -2.30 14.24 -6.29
N ALA A 223 -2.91 14.78 -5.22
CA ALA A 223 -4.21 14.30 -4.74
C ALA A 223 -5.34 14.60 -5.75
N ALA A 224 -5.35 15.80 -6.36
CA ALA A 224 -6.35 16.18 -7.37
C ALA A 224 -6.19 15.35 -8.65
N GLU A 225 -4.95 15.14 -9.11
CA GLU A 225 -4.65 14.28 -10.27
C GLU A 225 -5.15 12.85 -10.03
N ALA A 226 -4.86 12.27 -8.89
CA ALA A 226 -5.28 10.92 -8.55
C ALA A 226 -6.81 10.80 -8.48
N LEU A 227 -7.48 11.74 -7.80
CA LEU A 227 -8.95 11.75 -7.66
C LEU A 227 -9.63 11.89 -9.03
N SER A 228 -9.12 12.77 -9.88
CA SER A 228 -9.64 12.95 -11.24
C SER A 228 -9.44 11.73 -12.14
N ALA A 229 -8.28 11.06 -12.04
CA ALA A 229 -7.92 9.95 -12.89
C ALA A 229 -8.66 8.65 -12.53
N ARG A 230 -8.91 8.42 -11.23
CA ARG A 230 -9.41 7.11 -10.73
C ARG A 230 -10.60 7.18 -9.78
N GLY A 231 -11.01 8.37 -9.36
CA GLY A 231 -11.96 8.54 -8.27
C GLY A 231 -11.31 8.33 -6.89
N PRO A 232 -12.13 8.28 -5.82
CA PRO A 232 -11.63 8.04 -4.47
C PRO A 232 -10.87 6.71 -4.35
N GLY A 233 -9.74 6.73 -3.64
CA GLY A 233 -8.93 5.53 -3.42
C GLY A 233 -7.46 5.82 -3.13
N PRO A 234 -6.67 4.76 -2.92
CA PRO A 234 -5.25 4.90 -2.60
C PRO A 234 -4.47 5.31 -3.85
N PHE A 235 -3.53 6.23 -3.68
CA PHE A 235 -2.80 6.80 -4.81
C PHE A 235 -1.29 6.97 -4.60
N GLN A 236 -0.85 7.05 -3.35
CA GLN A 236 0.55 7.33 -3.03
C GLN A 236 1.04 6.51 -1.85
N VAL A 237 2.28 6.05 -1.94
CA VAL A 237 3.05 5.54 -0.81
C VAL A 237 4.26 6.44 -0.60
N LEU A 238 4.41 6.97 0.60
CA LEU A 238 5.58 7.74 1.02
C LEU A 238 6.51 6.82 1.81
N PHE A 239 7.76 6.76 1.42
CA PHE A 239 8.78 5.94 2.05
C PHE A 239 9.79 6.79 2.82
N ARG A 240 10.16 6.34 4.02
CA ARG A 240 11.30 6.86 4.76
C ARG A 240 12.57 6.33 4.15
N THR A 241 13.49 7.22 3.77
CA THR A 241 14.83 6.83 3.30
C THR A 241 15.91 7.28 4.27
N ARG A 242 17.02 6.55 4.27
CA ARG A 242 18.20 6.86 5.09
C ARG A 242 18.90 8.13 4.62
N SER A 243 18.90 8.38 3.31
CA SER A 243 19.51 9.56 2.68
C SER A 243 18.72 9.93 1.42
N MET A 244 18.22 11.15 1.39
CA MET A 244 17.56 11.71 0.19
C MET A 244 18.53 11.83 -0.98
N GLU A 245 19.78 12.23 -0.71
CA GLU A 245 20.82 12.35 -1.73
C GLU A 245 21.14 10.99 -2.38
N ALA A 246 21.24 9.91 -1.58
CA ALA A 246 21.48 8.57 -2.11
C ALA A 246 20.30 8.08 -2.97
N ALA A 247 19.08 8.34 -2.53
CA ALA A 247 17.89 8.00 -3.30
C ALA A 247 17.81 8.74 -4.62
N VAL A 248 18.12 10.04 -4.64
CA VAL A 248 18.20 10.85 -5.88
C VAL A 248 19.26 10.29 -6.83
N ARG A 249 20.49 10.08 -6.36
CA ARG A 249 21.57 9.51 -7.20
C ARG A 249 21.19 8.16 -7.79
N TRP A 250 20.51 7.31 -7.02
CA TRP A 250 20.01 6.04 -7.54
C TRP A 250 19.04 6.24 -8.71
N LEU A 251 18.00 7.05 -8.51
CA LEU A 251 16.97 7.30 -9.52
C LEU A 251 17.59 7.88 -10.82
N GLU A 252 18.48 8.87 -10.69
CA GLU A 252 19.16 9.49 -11.82
C GLU A 252 20.04 8.49 -12.59
N SER A 253 20.83 7.68 -11.88
CA SER A 253 21.70 6.67 -12.50
C SER A 253 20.93 5.53 -13.19
N HIS A 254 19.64 5.35 -12.88
CA HIS A 254 18.77 4.35 -13.49
C HIS A 254 17.75 4.96 -14.46
N GLY A 255 17.99 6.19 -14.92
CA GLY A 255 17.17 6.84 -15.94
C GLY A 255 15.74 7.14 -15.52
N VAL A 256 15.48 7.30 -14.21
CA VAL A 256 14.20 7.79 -13.72
C VAL A 256 14.17 9.30 -13.88
N PRO A 257 13.13 9.88 -14.52
CA PRO A 257 13.02 11.33 -14.66
C PRO A 257 13.11 12.02 -13.28
N PRO A 258 13.68 13.24 -13.21
CA PRO A 258 13.83 13.97 -11.96
C PRO A 258 12.48 14.05 -11.21
N PRO A 259 12.40 13.56 -9.97
CA PRO A 259 11.15 13.61 -9.20
C PRO A 259 10.81 15.05 -8.80
N ALA A 260 9.52 15.34 -8.67
CA ALA A 260 9.08 16.60 -8.09
C ALA A 260 9.58 16.72 -6.64
N ARG A 261 10.09 17.88 -6.26
CA ARG A 261 10.62 18.14 -4.91
C ARG A 261 9.71 19.07 -4.13
N GLY A 262 9.68 18.90 -2.82
CA GLY A 262 8.93 19.74 -1.91
C GLY A 262 9.43 19.62 -0.47
N VAL A 263 8.87 20.45 0.38
CA VAL A 263 9.13 20.43 1.83
C VAL A 263 7.83 20.14 2.54
N ARG A 264 7.85 19.18 3.44
CA ARG A 264 6.70 18.84 4.30
C ARG A 264 6.50 19.92 5.37
N ASN A 265 5.33 19.96 5.98
CA ASN A 265 5.06 20.83 7.13
C ASN A 265 6.01 20.60 8.31
N THR A 266 6.62 19.42 8.37
CA THR A 266 7.66 19.06 9.36
C THR A 266 9.03 19.68 9.07
N GLY A 267 9.20 20.37 7.92
CA GLY A 267 10.49 20.86 7.43
C GLY A 267 11.34 19.83 6.69
N GLU A 268 10.90 18.56 6.64
CA GLU A 268 11.62 17.50 5.96
C GLU A 268 11.55 17.64 4.43
N GLN A 269 12.66 17.36 3.77
CA GLN A 269 12.69 17.25 2.30
C GLN A 269 11.85 16.05 1.86
N ALA A 270 11.09 16.24 0.78
CA ALA A 270 10.35 15.17 0.12
C ALA A 270 10.55 15.24 -1.38
N MET A 271 10.52 14.10 -2.03
CA MET A 271 10.45 13.99 -3.48
C MET A 271 9.36 13.01 -3.89
N LEU A 272 8.82 13.19 -5.10
CA LEU A 272 7.68 12.45 -5.59
C LEU A 272 7.93 11.98 -7.04
N VAL A 273 8.06 10.69 -7.22
CA VAL A 273 8.12 10.03 -8.54
C VAL A 273 6.71 9.96 -9.12
N SER A 274 6.61 10.30 -10.40
CA SER A 274 5.34 10.31 -11.14
C SER A 274 4.73 8.90 -11.24
N PRO A 275 3.39 8.77 -11.28
CA PRO A 275 2.71 7.50 -11.53
C PRO A 275 3.10 6.80 -12.83
N ARG A 276 3.53 7.56 -13.84
CA ARG A 276 4.01 7.01 -15.12
C ARG A 276 5.24 6.13 -14.96
N GLU A 277 6.09 6.44 -13.98
CA GLU A 277 7.33 5.74 -13.68
C GLU A 277 7.16 4.61 -12.65
N ALA A 278 5.97 4.46 -12.06
CA ALA A 278 5.72 3.58 -10.92
C ALA A 278 4.38 2.85 -10.99
N CYS A 279 4.02 2.34 -12.16
CA CYS A 279 2.80 1.55 -12.37
C CYS A 279 1.53 2.23 -11.84
N GLY A 280 1.34 3.52 -12.13
CA GLY A 280 0.13 4.25 -11.76
C GLY A 280 0.07 4.72 -10.30
N VAL A 281 1.18 4.66 -9.57
CA VAL A 281 1.27 5.05 -8.16
C VAL A 281 2.25 6.20 -7.97
N PHE A 282 1.89 7.21 -7.20
CA PHE A 282 2.89 8.18 -6.73
C PHE A 282 3.81 7.51 -5.69
N ILE A 283 5.10 7.48 -5.95
CA ILE A 283 6.10 6.99 -4.99
C ILE A 283 6.85 8.18 -4.42
N GLY A 284 6.60 8.43 -3.13
CA GLY A 284 7.26 9.50 -2.40
C GLY A 284 8.44 9.00 -1.59
N PHE A 285 9.45 9.85 -1.42
CA PHE A 285 10.56 9.62 -0.50
C PHE A 285 10.67 10.80 0.45
N VAL A 286 11.00 10.52 1.70
CA VAL A 286 11.24 11.51 2.74
C VAL A 286 12.42 11.09 3.60
N GLY A 287 13.24 12.05 4.00
CA GLY A 287 14.42 11.80 4.82
C GLY A 287 15.13 13.09 5.18
N THR A 288 16.22 12.93 5.89
CA THR A 288 17.18 14.03 6.10
C THR A 288 18.01 14.26 4.84
N ALA A 289 18.44 15.49 4.66
CA ALA A 289 19.37 15.88 3.58
C ALA A 289 20.66 15.06 3.66
#